data_d8d49377d2c3e93e914c85cd89d7f5ea
#
_entry.id   d8d49377d2c3e93e914c85cd89d7f5ea
#
_cell.length_a   1.000
_cell.length_b   1.000
_cell.length_c   1.000
_cell.angle_alpha   90.00
_cell.angle_beta   90.00
_cell.angle_gamma   90.00
#
_symmetry.space_group_name_H-M   'P 1'
#
loop_
_entity.id
_entity.type
_entity.pdbx_description
1 polymer ?
#
loop_
_entity_poly.entity_id
_entity_poly.type
_entity_poly.pdbx_seq_one_letter_code
_entity_poly.pdbx_strand_id
1 'polypeptide(L)'
;MKTKKNLLLLLMLLVLPFTLQAETFNVKKYGARGNGKKMDSPAIQKAIDACHKAGGGTVLVPAGTYLSATIVLKDNVTLHLEKDALILGTTDYKAYDNLDPFTEGLGIDVGWALLVAVDAKNVALEGEGAIDGQGSALKERHIKVDTRPEGQRWGLRPFLLRWVRCEGVRVEGVTLKYAGAWTSHYFQCRNVNIHNVTIRSFGVAHNDGINIDGCQHVRISNCDIVSGDDALCFKT
;
A
#
# COMPACT_ATOMS: atom_id res chain seq x y z
N MET A 1 -12.95 -23.82 58.92
CA MET A 1 -12.20 -22.70 58.33
C MET A 1 -11.15 -23.09 57.26
N LYS A 2 -11.23 -24.29 56.67
CA LYS A 2 -10.25 -24.75 55.65
C LYS A 2 -10.74 -24.69 54.17
N THR A 3 -12.03 -24.45 53.94
CA THR A 3 -12.63 -24.50 52.62
C THR A 3 -12.57 -23.16 51.82
N LYS A 4 -12.36 -22.02 52.45
CA LYS A 4 -12.30 -20.70 51.73
C LYS A 4 -10.94 -20.38 51.09
N LYS A 5 -9.84 -21.00 51.54
CA LYS A 5 -8.48 -20.75 50.99
C LYS A 5 -8.28 -21.42 49.62
N ASN A 6 -8.94 -22.56 49.35
CA ASN A 6 -8.76 -23.30 48.11
C ASN A 6 -9.55 -22.69 46.93
N LEU A 7 -10.62 -21.91 47.19
CA LEU A 7 -11.42 -21.23 46.15
C LEU A 7 -10.69 -20.02 45.59
N LEU A 8 -9.86 -19.33 46.41
CA LEU A 8 -9.09 -18.18 45.90
C LEU A 8 -7.89 -18.60 45.05
N LEU A 9 -7.33 -19.79 45.29
CA LEU A 9 -6.23 -20.32 44.47
C LEU A 9 -6.69 -20.80 43.10
N LEU A 10 -7.94 -21.23 42.96
CA LEU A 10 -8.52 -21.71 41.70
C LEU A 10 -8.88 -20.55 40.76
N LEU A 11 -9.17 -19.35 41.28
CA LEU A 11 -9.47 -18.16 40.46
C LEU A 11 -8.22 -17.48 39.90
N MET A 12 -7.06 -17.73 40.46
CA MET A 12 -5.78 -17.15 39.97
C MET A 12 -5.15 -17.90 38.79
N LEU A 13 -5.64 -19.07 38.44
CA LEU A 13 -5.07 -19.91 37.37
C LEU A 13 -5.72 -19.70 35.98
N LEU A 14 -6.63 -18.74 35.83
CA LEU A 14 -7.39 -18.52 34.59
C LEU A 14 -7.01 -17.24 33.83
N VAL A 15 -5.98 -16.54 34.24
CA VAL A 15 -5.38 -15.45 33.42
C VAL A 15 -4.12 -16.00 32.76
N LEU A 16 -4.28 -16.98 31.88
CA LEU A 16 -3.25 -17.24 30.86
C LEU A 16 -3.18 -15.97 30.00
N PRO A 17 -2.00 -15.32 29.88
CA PRO A 17 -1.84 -14.28 28.87
C PRO A 17 -2.06 -14.97 27.51
N PHE A 18 -3.22 -14.75 26.90
CA PHE A 18 -3.36 -14.98 25.47
C PHE A 18 -2.36 -14.04 24.80
N THR A 19 -1.17 -14.51 24.54
CA THR A 19 -0.28 -13.86 23.59
C THR A 19 -1.01 -13.98 22.25
N LEU A 20 -1.74 -12.93 21.87
CA LEU A 20 -2.30 -12.79 20.54
C LEU A 20 -1.11 -12.72 19.58
N GLN A 21 -0.62 -13.86 19.16
CA GLN A 21 0.36 -13.92 18.08
C GLN A 21 -0.36 -13.42 16.84
N ALA A 22 0.11 -12.29 16.28
CA ALA A 22 -0.49 -11.73 15.07
C ALA A 22 -0.55 -12.81 13.99
N GLU A 23 -1.75 -13.12 13.53
CA GLU A 23 -1.97 -14.17 12.54
C GLU A 23 -1.33 -13.77 11.20
N THR A 24 -0.67 -14.72 10.53
CA THR A 24 0.01 -14.49 9.25
C THR A 24 -0.75 -15.15 8.10
N PHE A 25 -1.14 -14.33 7.13
CA PHE A 25 -1.93 -14.70 5.96
C PHE A 25 -1.02 -14.70 4.72
N ASN A 26 -0.42 -15.85 4.40
CA ASN A 26 0.48 -15.98 3.25
C ASN A 26 -0.33 -15.99 1.95
N VAL A 27 -0.08 -15.02 1.04
CA VAL A 27 -0.82 -14.86 -0.22
C VAL A 27 -0.82 -16.10 -1.11
N LYS A 28 0.21 -16.94 -1.03
CA LYS A 28 0.29 -18.20 -1.78
C LYS A 28 -0.79 -19.20 -1.35
N LYS A 29 -1.20 -19.18 -0.09
CA LYS A 29 -2.33 -20.01 0.41
C LYS A 29 -3.68 -19.56 -0.16
N TYR A 30 -3.76 -18.32 -0.66
CA TYR A 30 -4.95 -17.74 -1.30
C TYR A 30 -4.90 -17.80 -2.83
N GLY A 31 -3.88 -18.46 -3.41
CA GLY A 31 -3.77 -18.73 -4.84
C GLY A 31 -2.87 -17.80 -5.62
N ALA A 32 -2.10 -16.92 -4.95
CA ALA A 32 -1.07 -16.11 -5.60
C ALA A 32 0.07 -17.01 -6.11
N ARG A 33 0.51 -16.77 -7.34
CA ARG A 33 1.58 -17.56 -7.98
C ARG A 33 2.95 -16.95 -7.80
N GLY A 34 3.05 -15.64 -7.83
CA GLY A 34 4.32 -14.92 -7.74
C GLY A 34 5.27 -15.22 -8.89
N ASN A 35 4.75 -15.39 -10.12
CA ASN A 35 5.52 -15.76 -11.31
C ASN A 35 5.61 -14.66 -12.37
N GLY A 36 5.08 -13.47 -12.10
CA GLY A 36 5.08 -12.30 -12.99
C GLY A 36 4.18 -12.42 -14.23
N LYS A 37 3.40 -13.49 -14.37
CA LYS A 37 2.60 -13.77 -15.58
C LYS A 37 1.10 -13.74 -15.32
N LYS A 38 0.67 -14.33 -14.20
CA LYS A 38 -0.74 -14.36 -13.82
C LYS A 38 -1.04 -13.18 -12.92
N MET A 39 -2.21 -12.57 -13.09
CA MET A 39 -2.72 -11.55 -12.19
C MET A 39 -2.90 -12.12 -10.78
N ASP A 40 -2.15 -11.61 -9.83
CA ASP A 40 -2.13 -12.08 -8.44
C ASP A 40 -2.89 -11.16 -7.48
N SER A 41 -3.25 -9.92 -7.89
CA SER A 41 -4.02 -8.99 -7.04
C SER A 41 -5.31 -9.61 -6.47
N PRO A 42 -6.10 -10.45 -7.18
CA PRO A 42 -7.28 -11.08 -6.56
C PRO A 42 -6.93 -12.06 -5.43
N ALA A 43 -5.78 -12.72 -5.51
CA ALA A 43 -5.32 -13.64 -4.46
C ALA A 43 -4.76 -12.86 -3.26
N ILE A 44 -4.02 -11.79 -3.51
CA ILE A 44 -3.53 -10.87 -2.47
C ILE A 44 -4.73 -10.24 -1.75
N GLN A 45 -5.76 -9.79 -2.50
CA GLN A 45 -6.97 -9.22 -1.91
C GLN A 45 -7.71 -10.22 -1.02
N LYS A 46 -7.84 -11.48 -1.44
CA LYS A 46 -8.43 -12.53 -0.59
C LYS A 46 -7.68 -12.72 0.73
N ALA A 47 -6.34 -12.64 0.71
CA ALA A 47 -5.54 -12.72 1.93
C ALA A 47 -5.78 -11.51 2.84
N ILE A 48 -5.85 -10.30 2.28
CA ILE A 48 -6.19 -9.06 3.01
C ILE A 48 -7.58 -9.14 3.61
N ASP A 49 -8.57 -9.61 2.85
CA ASP A 49 -9.96 -9.74 3.32
C ASP A 49 -10.06 -10.76 4.47
N ALA A 50 -9.34 -11.88 4.37
CA ALA A 50 -9.29 -12.88 5.44
C ALA A 50 -8.60 -12.33 6.70
N CYS A 51 -7.48 -11.62 6.54
CA CYS A 51 -6.76 -10.97 7.61
C CYS A 51 -7.64 -9.93 8.34
N HIS A 52 -8.27 -9.04 7.58
CA HIS A 52 -9.18 -8.05 8.14
C HIS A 52 -10.37 -8.69 8.89
N LYS A 53 -10.99 -9.74 8.31
CA LYS A 53 -12.09 -10.48 8.94
C LYS A 53 -11.68 -11.16 10.25
N ALA A 54 -10.42 -11.57 10.38
CA ALA A 54 -9.86 -12.12 11.61
C ALA A 54 -9.54 -11.06 12.68
N GLY A 55 -9.78 -9.77 12.39
CA GLY A 55 -9.49 -8.65 13.29
C GLY A 55 -8.18 -7.94 13.00
N GLY A 56 -7.40 -8.39 12.02
CA GLY A 56 -6.12 -7.83 11.61
C GLY A 56 -4.97 -8.82 11.71
N GLY A 57 -3.79 -8.37 11.32
CA GLY A 57 -2.58 -9.19 11.31
C GLY A 57 -1.66 -8.87 10.14
N THR A 58 -0.84 -9.85 9.75
CA THR A 58 0.15 -9.69 8.68
C THR A 58 -0.24 -10.49 7.44
N VAL A 59 -0.40 -9.82 6.31
CA VAL A 59 -0.50 -10.43 4.98
C VAL A 59 0.91 -10.55 4.43
N LEU A 60 1.41 -11.78 4.35
CA LEU A 60 2.77 -12.08 3.92
C LEU A 60 2.82 -12.31 2.41
N VAL A 61 3.67 -11.54 1.74
CA VAL A 61 4.03 -11.70 0.32
C VAL A 61 5.45 -12.26 0.24
N PRO A 62 5.63 -13.57 0.04
CA PRO A 62 6.96 -14.18 -0.04
C PRO A 62 7.72 -13.76 -1.30
N ALA A 63 9.01 -14.11 -1.38
CA ALA A 63 9.83 -13.91 -2.57
C ALA A 63 9.12 -14.38 -3.86
N GLY A 64 9.16 -13.57 -4.92
CA GLY A 64 8.51 -13.81 -6.20
C GLY A 64 8.01 -12.51 -6.85
N THR A 65 7.52 -12.60 -8.10
CA THR A 65 6.98 -11.46 -8.85
C THR A 65 5.47 -11.60 -8.99
N TYR A 66 4.72 -10.68 -8.38
CA TYR A 66 3.26 -10.69 -8.30
C TYR A 66 2.67 -9.62 -9.21
N LEU A 67 2.30 -10.02 -10.44
CA LEU A 67 1.62 -9.11 -11.36
C LEU A 67 0.28 -8.68 -10.76
N SER A 68 0.08 -7.38 -10.63
CA SER A 68 -1.06 -6.85 -9.86
C SER A 68 -1.69 -5.62 -10.53
N ALA A 69 -2.99 -5.50 -10.36
CA ALA A 69 -3.77 -4.28 -10.49
C ALA A 69 -4.02 -3.72 -9.08
N THR A 70 -5.08 -2.95 -8.88
CA THR A 70 -5.40 -2.36 -7.58
C THR A 70 -5.52 -3.42 -6.48
N ILE A 71 -4.84 -3.15 -5.36
CA ILE A 71 -4.90 -3.87 -4.09
C ILE A 71 -5.40 -2.88 -3.03
N VAL A 72 -6.44 -3.28 -2.28
CA VAL A 72 -7.08 -2.43 -1.26
C VAL A 72 -6.72 -2.94 0.13
N LEU A 73 -5.99 -2.14 0.90
CA LEU A 73 -5.73 -2.41 2.32
C LEU A 73 -6.93 -2.03 3.18
N LYS A 74 -7.08 -2.74 4.29
CA LYS A 74 -8.19 -2.59 5.25
C LYS A 74 -7.66 -2.41 6.68
N ASP A 75 -8.55 -2.05 7.59
CA ASP A 75 -8.21 -1.84 9.01
C ASP A 75 -7.38 -2.97 9.59
N ASN A 76 -6.38 -2.59 10.37
CA ASN A 76 -5.50 -3.47 11.13
C ASN A 76 -4.70 -4.47 10.28
N VAL A 77 -4.53 -4.20 8.97
CA VAL A 77 -3.76 -5.06 8.06
C VAL A 77 -2.38 -4.47 7.81
N THR A 78 -1.36 -5.28 8.03
CA THR A 78 0.01 -5.05 7.59
C THR A 78 0.29 -5.88 6.35
N LEU A 79 0.61 -5.25 5.22
CA LEU A 79 1.12 -5.92 4.04
C LEU A 79 2.65 -6.00 4.16
N HIS A 80 3.16 -7.20 4.36
CA HIS A 80 4.60 -7.46 4.53
C HIS A 80 5.19 -8.08 3.26
N LEU A 81 6.14 -7.38 2.66
CA LEU A 81 6.87 -7.85 1.48
C LEU A 81 8.21 -8.44 1.94
N GLU A 82 8.36 -9.76 1.83
CA GLU A 82 9.66 -10.37 2.11
C GLU A 82 10.75 -9.86 1.15
N LYS A 83 12.00 -10.04 1.52
CA LYS A 83 13.11 -9.82 0.61
C LYS A 83 12.89 -10.57 -0.70
N ASP A 84 13.19 -9.92 -1.83
CA ASP A 84 12.96 -10.44 -3.19
C ASP A 84 11.47 -10.64 -3.57
N ALA A 85 10.53 -10.15 -2.77
CA ALA A 85 9.14 -9.98 -3.18
C ALA A 85 9.00 -8.74 -4.05
N LEU A 86 8.35 -8.88 -5.21
CA LEU A 86 8.04 -7.78 -6.12
C LEU A 86 6.56 -7.77 -6.45
N ILE A 87 5.84 -6.73 -6.02
CA ILE A 87 4.52 -6.42 -6.58
C ILE A 87 4.76 -5.62 -7.85
N LEU A 88 4.40 -6.20 -9.00
CA LEU A 88 4.59 -5.64 -10.32
C LEU A 88 3.26 -5.13 -10.87
N GLY A 89 3.09 -3.82 -11.03
CA GLY A 89 1.90 -3.21 -11.58
C GLY A 89 1.65 -3.66 -13.01
N THR A 90 0.41 -3.96 -13.36
CA THR A 90 0.07 -4.26 -14.76
C THR A 90 0.19 -3.00 -15.64
N THR A 91 0.56 -3.18 -16.90
CA THR A 91 0.56 -2.09 -17.88
C THR A 91 -0.82 -1.88 -18.55
N ASP A 92 -1.82 -2.64 -18.14
CA ASP A 92 -3.21 -2.40 -18.54
C ASP A 92 -3.86 -1.41 -17.56
N TYR A 93 -3.91 -0.12 -17.95
CA TYR A 93 -4.47 0.93 -17.11
C TYR A 93 -5.95 0.73 -16.76
N LYS A 94 -6.72 -0.01 -17.60
CA LYS A 94 -8.13 -0.32 -17.34
C LYS A 94 -8.35 -1.33 -16.22
N ALA A 95 -7.30 -2.01 -15.80
CA ALA A 95 -7.37 -2.96 -14.71
C ALA A 95 -7.28 -2.30 -13.32
N TYR A 96 -6.95 -1.00 -13.26
CA TYR A 96 -6.86 -0.27 -12.00
C TYR A 96 -8.21 0.35 -11.64
N ASP A 97 -8.54 0.31 -10.34
CA ASP A 97 -9.73 0.94 -9.80
C ASP A 97 -9.44 2.39 -9.42
N ASN A 98 -10.43 3.27 -9.64
CA ASN A 98 -10.42 4.64 -9.17
C ASN A 98 -11.26 4.74 -7.90
N LEU A 99 -10.59 4.58 -6.76
CA LEU A 99 -11.23 4.65 -5.45
C LEU A 99 -11.06 6.06 -4.88
N ASP A 100 -12.19 6.68 -4.48
CA ASP A 100 -12.21 8.03 -3.93
C ASP A 100 -11.50 9.06 -4.84
N PRO A 101 -11.96 9.24 -6.09
CA PRO A 101 -11.36 10.17 -7.04
C PRO A 101 -11.41 11.60 -6.54
N PHE A 102 -10.45 12.42 -6.99
CA PHE A 102 -10.46 13.86 -6.74
C PHE A 102 -9.91 14.62 -7.96
N THR A 103 -10.22 15.90 -8.04
CA THR A 103 -9.65 16.79 -9.05
C THR A 103 -8.45 17.50 -8.42
N GLU A 104 -7.25 17.32 -8.97
CA GLU A 104 -6.04 17.95 -8.47
C GLU A 104 -5.94 19.43 -8.92
N GLY A 105 -4.91 20.15 -8.44
CA GLY A 105 -4.79 21.61 -8.61
C GLY A 105 -4.71 22.13 -10.05
N LEU A 106 -4.41 21.26 -11.03
CA LEU A 106 -4.42 21.59 -12.47
C LEU A 106 -5.76 21.26 -13.14
N GLY A 107 -6.77 20.83 -12.37
CA GLY A 107 -8.09 20.48 -12.88
C GLY A 107 -8.16 19.08 -13.51
N ILE A 108 -7.25 18.18 -13.16
CA ILE A 108 -7.20 16.82 -13.70
C ILE A 108 -7.78 15.85 -12.68
N ASP A 109 -8.73 15.01 -13.11
CA ASP A 109 -9.28 13.95 -12.28
C ASP A 109 -8.27 12.80 -12.14
N VAL A 110 -7.98 12.44 -10.91
CA VAL A 110 -7.00 11.44 -10.51
C VAL A 110 -7.58 10.54 -9.41
N GLY A 111 -6.91 9.43 -9.10
CA GLY A 111 -7.34 8.57 -8.00
C GLY A 111 -7.03 7.08 -8.20
N TRP A 112 -6.70 6.66 -9.43
CA TRP A 112 -6.24 5.28 -9.68
C TRP A 112 -4.97 4.98 -8.90
N ALA A 113 -4.87 3.80 -8.31
CA ALA A 113 -3.68 3.39 -7.57
C ALA A 113 -3.44 1.89 -7.63
N LEU A 114 -2.16 1.48 -7.49
CA LEU A 114 -1.80 0.07 -7.37
C LEU A 114 -2.07 -0.45 -5.95
N LEU A 115 -1.65 0.28 -4.92
CA LEU A 115 -1.97 -0.02 -3.53
C LEU A 115 -2.72 1.16 -2.92
N VAL A 116 -3.89 0.91 -2.38
CA VAL A 116 -4.76 1.96 -1.84
C VAL A 116 -5.38 1.56 -0.50
N ALA A 117 -5.58 2.54 0.38
CA ALA A 117 -6.44 2.44 1.55
C ALA A 117 -7.29 3.70 1.66
N VAL A 118 -8.57 3.54 1.97
CA VAL A 118 -9.54 4.64 2.14
C VAL A 118 -10.24 4.47 3.47
N ASP A 119 -10.27 5.53 4.28
CA ASP A 119 -10.91 5.58 5.60
C ASP A 119 -10.48 4.46 6.57
N ALA A 120 -9.29 3.90 6.37
CA ALA A 120 -8.79 2.75 7.12
C ALA A 120 -7.91 3.15 8.32
N LYS A 121 -7.88 2.27 9.34
CA LYS A 121 -7.09 2.47 10.56
C LYS A 121 -6.02 1.42 10.71
N ASN A 122 -4.87 1.82 11.28
CA ASN A 122 -3.74 0.94 11.61
C ASN A 122 -3.30 0.11 10.39
N VAL A 123 -3.03 0.77 9.28
CA VAL A 123 -2.61 0.13 8.04
C VAL A 123 -1.11 0.28 7.83
N ALA A 124 -0.46 -0.78 7.37
CA ALA A 124 0.96 -0.74 7.13
C ALA A 124 1.38 -1.44 5.83
N LEU A 125 2.43 -0.90 5.22
CA LEU A 125 3.23 -1.54 4.18
C LEU A 125 4.66 -1.61 4.70
N GLU A 126 5.23 -2.82 4.78
CA GLU A 126 6.58 -2.99 5.35
C GLU A 126 7.37 -4.11 4.69
N GLY A 127 8.64 -4.21 5.06
CA GLY A 127 9.53 -5.30 4.66
C GLY A 127 10.66 -4.84 3.75
N GLU A 128 11.36 -5.79 3.14
CA GLU A 128 12.53 -5.54 2.28
C GLU A 128 12.21 -5.71 0.77
N GLY A 129 10.97 -5.97 0.42
CA GLY A 129 10.53 -6.15 -0.96
C GLY A 129 10.31 -4.84 -1.71
N ALA A 130 9.81 -4.95 -2.93
CA ALA A 130 9.61 -3.80 -3.80
C ALA A 130 8.20 -3.77 -4.42
N ILE A 131 7.78 -2.56 -4.79
CA ILE A 131 6.61 -2.31 -5.65
C ILE A 131 7.09 -1.54 -6.87
N ASP A 132 6.75 -2.02 -8.07
CA ASP A 132 7.13 -1.43 -9.34
C ASP A 132 5.89 -1.15 -10.19
N GLY A 133 5.65 0.12 -10.51
CA GLY A 133 4.46 0.55 -11.26
C GLY A 133 4.58 0.42 -12.77
N GLN A 134 5.77 0.08 -13.32
CA GLN A 134 6.04 0.00 -14.74
C GLN A 134 5.65 1.28 -15.52
N GLY A 135 5.82 2.46 -14.90
CA GLY A 135 5.26 3.74 -15.35
C GLY A 135 5.53 4.08 -16.81
N SER A 136 6.74 3.87 -17.31
CA SER A 136 7.09 4.15 -18.72
C SER A 136 6.34 3.22 -19.68
N ALA A 137 6.31 1.91 -19.41
CA ALA A 137 5.61 0.95 -20.24
C ALA A 137 4.08 1.15 -20.19
N LEU A 138 3.56 1.49 -19.02
CA LEU A 138 2.15 1.86 -18.85
C LEU A 138 1.81 3.13 -19.65
N LYS A 139 2.65 4.17 -19.59
CA LYS A 139 2.48 5.41 -20.35
C LYS A 139 2.48 5.14 -21.86
N GLU A 140 3.40 4.33 -22.38
CA GLU A 140 3.46 4.00 -23.80
C GLU A 140 2.20 3.31 -24.29
N ARG A 141 1.63 2.41 -23.51
CA ARG A 141 0.34 1.77 -23.84
C ARG A 141 -0.82 2.75 -23.75
N HIS A 142 -0.83 3.62 -22.76
CA HIS A 142 -1.90 4.57 -22.52
C HIS A 142 -1.97 5.64 -23.61
N ILE A 143 -0.84 6.23 -24.02
CA ILE A 143 -0.81 7.25 -25.09
C ILE A 143 -1.45 6.80 -26.40
N LYS A 144 -1.38 5.50 -26.71
CA LYS A 144 -1.95 4.94 -27.93
C LYS A 144 -3.47 4.94 -27.96
N VAL A 145 -4.14 5.06 -26.82
CA VAL A 145 -5.60 4.92 -26.68
C VAL A 145 -6.27 6.13 -26.05
N ASP A 146 -5.51 7.01 -25.41
CA ASP A 146 -6.04 8.21 -24.76
C ASP A 146 -6.08 9.38 -25.75
N THR A 147 -7.29 9.82 -26.07
CA THR A 147 -7.54 10.92 -27.01
C THR A 147 -7.58 12.30 -26.36
N ARG A 148 -7.42 12.39 -25.03
CA ARG A 148 -7.42 13.67 -24.32
C ARG A 148 -6.21 14.54 -24.69
N PRO A 149 -6.26 15.87 -24.49
CA PRO A 149 -5.10 16.74 -24.64
C PRO A 149 -3.89 16.20 -23.83
N GLU A 150 -2.68 16.40 -24.34
CA GLU A 150 -1.46 15.84 -23.74
C GLU A 150 -1.32 16.18 -22.25
N GLY A 151 -1.56 17.42 -21.86
CA GLY A 151 -1.48 17.88 -20.47
C GLY A 151 -2.51 17.23 -19.52
N GLN A 152 -3.54 16.55 -20.05
CA GLN A 152 -4.58 15.89 -19.26
C GLN A 152 -4.43 14.36 -19.20
N ARG A 153 -3.52 13.79 -19.98
CA ARG A 153 -3.40 12.34 -20.11
C ARG A 153 -2.84 11.64 -18.88
N TRP A 154 -2.13 12.35 -18.04
CA TRP A 154 -1.49 11.74 -16.87
C TRP A 154 -2.49 11.28 -15.80
N GLY A 155 -3.66 11.91 -15.72
CA GLY A 155 -4.66 11.63 -14.68
C GLY A 155 -5.20 10.19 -14.63
N LEU A 156 -5.13 9.43 -15.74
CA LEU A 156 -5.52 8.01 -15.75
C LEU A 156 -4.37 7.07 -15.36
N ARG A 157 -3.16 7.59 -15.17
CA ARG A 157 -2.04 6.76 -14.76
C ARG A 157 -2.11 6.53 -13.24
N PRO A 158 -1.97 5.28 -12.76
CA PRO A 158 -2.12 5.00 -11.35
C PRO A 158 -0.96 5.58 -10.52
N PHE A 159 -1.28 6.08 -9.34
CA PHE A 159 -0.32 6.24 -8.25
C PHE A 159 0.22 4.88 -7.83
N LEU A 160 1.41 4.83 -7.27
CA LEU A 160 1.91 3.56 -6.74
C LEU A 160 1.26 3.24 -5.40
N LEU A 161 1.28 4.20 -4.47
CA LEU A 161 0.60 4.12 -3.18
C LEU A 161 -0.38 5.29 -3.02
N ARG A 162 -1.56 5.02 -2.47
CA ARG A 162 -2.53 6.06 -2.14
C ARG A 162 -3.23 5.77 -0.81
N TRP A 163 -3.06 6.67 0.14
CA TRP A 163 -3.67 6.59 1.48
C TRP A 163 -4.63 7.78 1.63
N VAL A 164 -5.90 7.50 1.85
CA VAL A 164 -6.97 8.52 1.88
C VAL A 164 -7.67 8.48 3.23
N ARG A 165 -7.62 9.56 3.98
CA ARG A 165 -8.25 9.71 5.30
C ARG A 165 -7.97 8.55 6.27
N CYS A 166 -6.77 7.98 6.17
CA CYS A 166 -6.35 6.89 7.04
C CYS A 166 -5.77 7.40 8.36
N GLU A 167 -5.89 6.61 9.41
CA GLU A 167 -5.31 6.89 10.73
C GLU A 167 -4.34 5.79 11.14
N GLY A 168 -3.12 6.19 11.58
CA GLY A 168 -2.09 5.20 11.96
C GLY A 168 -1.50 4.50 10.75
N VAL A 169 -0.96 5.28 9.78
CA VAL A 169 -0.33 4.76 8.57
C VAL A 169 1.16 4.54 8.81
N ARG A 170 1.68 3.37 8.45
CA ARG A 170 3.12 3.08 8.48
C ARG A 170 3.59 2.52 7.14
N VAL A 171 4.66 3.12 6.61
CA VAL A 171 5.37 2.62 5.42
C VAL A 171 6.85 2.49 5.76
N GLU A 172 7.40 1.29 5.70
CA GLU A 172 8.74 1.02 6.24
C GLU A 172 9.53 -0.02 5.44
N GLY A 173 10.80 0.29 5.14
CA GLY A 173 11.79 -0.64 4.61
C GLY A 173 11.69 -0.96 3.13
N VAL A 174 10.55 -0.68 2.51
CA VAL A 174 10.25 -1.08 1.13
C VAL A 174 10.91 -0.20 0.08
N THR A 175 11.06 -0.77 -1.13
CA THR A 175 11.50 -0.03 -2.31
C THR A 175 10.31 0.25 -3.25
N LEU A 176 10.10 1.51 -3.62
CA LEU A 176 9.04 1.98 -4.52
C LEU A 176 9.66 2.44 -5.84
N LYS A 177 9.19 1.88 -6.97
CA LYS A 177 9.82 2.12 -8.28
C LYS A 177 8.81 2.47 -9.36
N TYR A 178 9.21 3.36 -10.25
CA TYR A 178 8.62 3.62 -11.56
C TYR A 178 7.09 3.73 -11.53
N ALA A 179 6.57 4.59 -10.68
CA ALA A 179 5.13 4.88 -10.62
C ALA A 179 4.59 5.38 -11.96
N GLY A 180 3.31 5.15 -12.22
CA GLY A 180 2.63 5.69 -13.39
C GLY A 180 2.43 7.21 -13.30
N ALA A 181 2.25 7.72 -12.09
CA ALA A 181 2.13 9.13 -11.72
C ALA A 181 2.84 9.35 -10.38
N TRP A 182 2.23 9.97 -9.38
CA TRP A 182 2.82 10.15 -8.05
C TRP A 182 3.17 8.81 -7.41
N THR A 183 4.34 8.75 -6.77
CA THR A 183 4.81 7.48 -6.18
C THR A 183 4.05 7.16 -4.91
N SER A 184 3.93 8.13 -3.98
CA SER A 184 3.12 7.91 -2.78
C SER A 184 2.34 9.17 -2.41
N HIS A 185 1.05 9.01 -2.22
CA HIS A 185 0.12 10.08 -1.89
C HIS A 185 -0.60 9.78 -0.58
N TYR A 186 -0.50 10.70 0.36
CA TYR A 186 -1.15 10.68 1.67
C TYR A 186 -2.12 11.85 1.72
N PHE A 187 -3.42 11.57 1.62
CA PHE A 187 -4.46 12.58 1.57
C PHE A 187 -5.28 12.59 2.87
N GLN A 188 -5.22 13.71 3.60
CA GLN A 188 -5.95 13.92 4.85
C GLN A 188 -5.74 12.81 5.91
N CYS A 189 -4.57 12.19 5.91
CA CYS A 189 -4.22 11.14 6.86
C CYS A 189 -3.75 11.72 8.20
N ARG A 190 -3.84 10.91 9.24
CA ARG A 190 -3.38 11.25 10.59
C ARG A 190 -2.42 10.18 11.13
N ASN A 191 -1.40 10.62 11.90
CA ASN A 191 -0.40 9.73 12.48
C ASN A 191 0.32 8.88 11.41
N VAL A 192 0.98 9.54 10.47
CA VAL A 192 1.70 8.92 9.35
C VAL A 192 3.18 8.78 9.71
N ASN A 193 3.72 7.59 9.58
CA ASN A 193 5.15 7.29 9.75
C ASN A 193 5.72 6.64 8.48
N ILE A 194 6.68 7.33 7.84
CA ILE A 194 7.39 6.85 6.65
C ILE A 194 8.85 6.74 7.04
N HIS A 195 9.38 5.51 7.09
CA HIS A 195 10.71 5.25 7.59
C HIS A 195 11.49 4.29 6.70
N ASN A 196 12.77 4.59 6.44
CA ASN A 196 13.67 3.71 5.70
C ASN A 196 13.12 3.26 4.34
N VAL A 197 12.43 4.17 3.63
CA VAL A 197 11.84 3.88 2.30
C VAL A 197 12.81 4.33 1.21
N THR A 198 13.04 3.46 0.23
CA THR A 198 13.80 3.79 -0.97
C THR A 198 12.83 4.07 -2.13
N ILE A 199 12.93 5.26 -2.74
CA ILE A 199 12.15 5.63 -3.93
C ILE A 199 13.08 5.78 -5.12
N ARG A 200 12.73 5.12 -6.22
CA ARG A 200 13.38 5.23 -7.54
C ARG A 200 12.30 5.36 -8.60
N SER A 201 11.73 6.55 -8.75
CA SER A 201 10.55 6.78 -9.58
C SER A 201 10.77 7.93 -10.53
N PHE A 202 11.04 7.62 -11.78
CA PHE A 202 11.34 8.55 -12.87
C PHE A 202 10.93 7.93 -14.23
N GLY A 203 11.05 8.71 -15.31
CA GLY A 203 10.76 8.26 -16.68
C GLY A 203 9.39 8.66 -17.20
N VAL A 204 8.51 9.19 -16.34
CA VAL A 204 7.24 9.82 -16.75
C VAL A 204 7.08 11.16 -16.04
N ALA A 205 6.27 12.07 -16.58
CA ALA A 205 5.93 13.30 -15.90
C ALA A 205 5.06 13.05 -14.66
N HIS A 206 5.13 13.93 -13.67
CA HIS A 206 4.43 13.82 -12.39
C HIS A 206 4.83 12.58 -11.59
N ASN A 207 6.12 12.25 -11.60
CA ASN A 207 6.70 11.17 -10.77
C ASN A 207 7.21 11.74 -9.43
N ASP A 208 6.35 12.42 -8.68
CA ASP A 208 6.70 12.88 -7.34
C ASP A 208 7.01 11.68 -6.44
N GLY A 209 7.90 11.87 -5.49
CA GLY A 209 8.28 10.85 -4.50
C GLY A 209 7.21 10.68 -3.43
N ILE A 210 7.13 11.64 -2.49
CA ILE A 210 6.19 11.62 -1.37
C ILE A 210 5.34 12.89 -1.41
N ASN A 211 4.02 12.73 -1.52
CA ASN A 211 3.04 13.81 -1.47
C ASN A 211 2.26 13.76 -0.15
N ILE A 212 2.42 14.77 0.69
CA ILE A 212 1.69 14.97 1.94
C ILE A 212 0.64 16.05 1.71
N ASP A 213 -0.62 15.64 1.73
CA ASP A 213 -1.75 16.47 1.34
C ASP A 213 -2.76 16.55 2.50
N GLY A 214 -2.83 17.70 3.17
CA GLY A 214 -3.73 17.94 4.29
C GLY A 214 -3.57 17.00 5.50
N CYS A 215 -2.40 16.38 5.69
CA CYS A 215 -2.16 15.39 6.74
C CYS A 215 -1.78 16.02 8.09
N GLN A 216 -1.94 15.24 9.18
CA GLN A 216 -1.57 15.64 10.53
C GLN A 216 -0.64 14.62 11.19
N HIS A 217 0.34 15.09 11.96
CA HIS A 217 1.30 14.24 12.68
C HIS A 217 2.09 13.30 11.77
N VAL A 218 2.78 13.88 10.78
CA VAL A 218 3.60 13.14 9.80
C VAL A 218 5.05 13.10 10.25
N ARG A 219 5.67 11.93 10.17
CA ARG A 219 7.12 11.71 10.33
C ARG A 219 7.67 11.03 9.10
N ILE A 220 8.72 11.61 8.53
CA ILE A 220 9.46 11.04 7.40
C ILE A 220 10.93 11.00 7.83
N SER A 221 11.55 9.81 7.79
CA SER A 221 12.93 9.65 8.25
C SER A 221 13.67 8.54 7.51
N ASN A 222 14.98 8.70 7.35
CA ASN A 222 15.89 7.74 6.73
C ASN A 222 15.46 7.28 5.32
N CYS A 223 14.79 8.14 4.57
CA CYS A 223 14.35 7.83 3.21
C CYS A 223 15.42 8.24 2.19
N ASP A 224 15.58 7.44 1.14
CA ASP A 224 16.46 7.73 0.01
C ASP A 224 15.61 7.86 -1.26
N ILE A 225 15.49 9.09 -1.80
CA ILE A 225 14.51 9.43 -2.82
C ILE A 225 15.21 9.96 -4.07
N VAL A 226 14.97 9.26 -5.21
CA VAL A 226 15.22 9.75 -6.56
C VAL A 226 13.90 9.74 -7.32
N SER A 227 13.39 10.91 -7.65
CA SER A 227 12.12 11.12 -8.35
C SER A 227 12.33 11.93 -9.63
N GLY A 228 11.40 11.80 -10.55
CA GLY A 228 11.40 12.58 -11.81
C GLY A 228 10.73 13.94 -11.70
N ASP A 229 10.11 14.22 -10.55
CA ASP A 229 9.50 15.49 -10.18
C ASP A 229 9.84 15.76 -8.70
N ASP A 230 8.99 16.38 -7.91
CA ASP A 230 9.25 16.70 -6.50
C ASP A 230 9.60 15.46 -5.66
N ALA A 231 10.73 15.48 -4.97
CA ALA A 231 11.10 14.39 -4.07
C ALA A 231 10.15 14.32 -2.87
N LEU A 232 9.79 15.47 -2.32
CA LEU A 232 8.83 15.64 -1.23
C LEU A 232 7.98 16.87 -1.50
N CYS A 233 6.68 16.68 -1.58
CA CYS A 233 5.72 17.76 -1.86
C CYS A 233 4.68 17.87 -0.74
N PHE A 234 4.41 19.10 -0.29
CA PHE A 234 3.35 19.41 0.66
C PHE A 234 2.21 20.11 -0.09
N LYS A 235 1.01 19.55 0.05
CA LYS A 235 -0.21 20.09 -0.55
C LYS A 235 -1.22 20.39 0.57
N THR A 236 -2.08 21.41 0.35
CA THR A 236 -3.09 21.85 1.34
C THR A 236 -4.43 22.08 0.65
#